data_6d2704b947d8abd061b32f490a7b09cd
#
_entry.id   6d2704b947d8abd061b32f490a7b09cd
#
_cell.length_a   1.000
_cell.length_b   1.000
_cell.length_c   1.000
_cell.angle_alpha   90.00
_cell.angle_beta   90.00
_cell.angle_gamma   90.00
#
_symmetry.space_group_name_H-M   'P 1'
#
loop_
_entity.id
_entity.type
_entity.pdbx_description
1 polymer ?
#
loop_
_entity_poly.entity_id
_entity_poly.type
_entity_poly.pdbx_seq_one_letter_code
_entity_poly.pdbx_strand_id
1 'polypeptide(L)'
;MLNCYQLNLPKISNRLQIDLLKYANQLKSTQGHNPSEILGKEEEKIIQEFCLEAKTERSNYVQHELPDDLTYRLQNEMSDNLFPFSKIRWFLQIISGGNRFMPHRDTGAPGRKISLLYNLIEDTATTHFYKSNYDSPDRFVFSMKEVIPIQDIKMKTFTWYVMNNYCIHGVSKITKPRIALTCDMNFHPELEIFEYLDFYKKYRELLVE
;
A
#
# COMPACT_ATOMS: atom_id res chain seq x y z
N MET A 1 0.78 18.33 -0.23
CA MET A 1 -0.10 17.14 -0.12
C MET A 1 0.78 16.00 0.38
N LEU A 2 0.33 15.26 1.38
CA LEU A 2 1.06 14.13 1.97
C LEU A 2 1.16 12.99 0.97
N ASN A 3 2.40 12.54 0.63
CA ASN A 3 2.58 11.36 -0.22
C ASN A 3 2.71 10.11 0.66
N CYS A 4 3.78 10.02 1.45
CA CYS A 4 4.00 8.93 2.40
C CYS A 4 4.90 9.41 3.54
N TYR A 5 4.54 9.05 4.78
CA TYR A 5 5.26 9.49 5.97
C TYR A 5 5.33 8.38 7.01
N GLN A 6 6.42 8.36 7.74
CA GLN A 6 6.59 7.50 8.91
C GLN A 6 5.71 8.00 10.05
N LEU A 7 5.08 7.07 10.78
CA LEU A 7 4.27 7.35 11.95
C LEU A 7 4.97 6.89 13.22
N ASN A 8 4.87 7.70 14.26
CA ASN A 8 5.31 7.33 15.61
C ASN A 8 4.22 6.51 16.33
N LEU A 9 4.00 5.31 15.83
CA LEU A 9 3.06 4.35 16.43
C LEU A 9 3.83 3.18 17.05
N PRO A 10 3.28 2.53 18.08
CA PRO A 10 3.88 1.37 18.69
C PRO A 10 4.02 0.23 17.67
N LYS A 11 5.09 -0.53 17.80
CA LYS A 11 5.26 -1.75 17.01
C LYS A 11 4.21 -2.77 17.47
N ILE A 12 3.69 -3.54 16.53
CA ILE A 12 2.90 -4.73 16.86
C ILE A 12 3.77 -5.74 17.63
N SER A 13 3.17 -6.53 18.51
CA SER A 13 3.90 -7.48 19.33
C SER A 13 4.68 -8.49 18.49
N ASN A 14 5.82 -8.94 18.99
CA ASN A 14 6.63 -9.96 18.31
C ASN A 14 5.83 -11.25 18.04
N ARG A 15 4.93 -11.62 18.94
CA ARG A 15 4.06 -12.78 18.78
C ARG A 15 3.14 -12.61 17.56
N LEU A 16 2.49 -11.46 17.43
CA LEU A 16 1.61 -11.19 16.31
C LEU A 16 2.39 -11.09 14.99
N GLN A 17 3.58 -10.46 14.99
CA GLN A 17 4.47 -10.44 13.82
C GLN A 17 4.82 -11.84 13.32
N ILE A 18 5.17 -12.76 14.24
CA ILE A 18 5.47 -14.16 13.90
C ILE A 18 4.26 -14.85 13.28
N ASP A 19 3.07 -14.66 13.84
CA ASP A 19 1.85 -15.30 13.34
C ASP A 19 1.44 -14.74 11.97
N LEU A 20 1.59 -13.44 11.74
CA LEU A 20 1.39 -12.80 10.43
C LEU A 20 2.37 -13.35 9.37
N LEU A 21 3.65 -13.54 9.74
CA LEU A 21 4.64 -14.13 8.83
C LEU A 21 4.37 -15.61 8.54
N LYS A 22 3.92 -16.39 9.52
CA LYS A 22 3.47 -17.76 9.29
C LYS A 22 2.31 -17.80 8.30
N TYR A 23 1.32 -16.95 8.49
CA TYR A 23 0.20 -16.83 7.58
C TYR A 23 0.65 -16.43 6.18
N ALA A 24 1.50 -15.40 6.04
CA ALA A 24 2.07 -15.00 4.77
C ALA A 24 2.82 -16.15 4.04
N ASN A 25 3.53 -16.99 4.78
CA ASN A 25 4.23 -18.15 4.21
C ASN A 25 3.26 -19.22 3.69
N GLN A 26 2.11 -19.38 4.30
CA GLN A 26 1.05 -20.29 3.80
C GLN A 26 0.44 -19.77 2.50
N LEU A 27 0.33 -18.45 2.35
CA LEU A 27 -0.28 -17.81 1.18
C LEU A 27 0.61 -17.83 -0.08
N LYS A 28 1.91 -18.00 0.05
CA LYS A 28 2.85 -18.02 -1.10
C LYS A 28 2.54 -19.07 -2.16
N SER A 29 1.76 -20.08 -1.82
CA SER A 29 1.35 -21.16 -2.74
C SER A 29 -0.05 -20.96 -3.34
N THR A 30 -0.81 -19.96 -2.90
CA THR A 30 -2.16 -19.70 -3.38
C THR A 30 -2.19 -18.51 -4.32
N GLN A 31 -2.96 -18.60 -5.40
CA GLN A 31 -3.25 -17.42 -6.24
C GLN A 31 -4.11 -16.45 -5.45
N GLY A 32 -3.57 -15.29 -5.12
CA GLY A 32 -4.33 -14.22 -4.50
C GLY A 32 -5.08 -13.39 -5.55
N HIS A 33 -5.95 -12.53 -5.09
CA HIS A 33 -6.65 -11.58 -5.95
C HIS A 33 -5.63 -10.60 -6.56
N ASN A 34 -5.56 -10.57 -7.88
CA ASN A 34 -4.75 -9.60 -8.62
C ASN A 34 -5.68 -8.45 -9.03
N PRO A 35 -5.55 -7.25 -8.45
CA PRO A 35 -6.42 -6.12 -8.76
C PRO A 35 -6.33 -5.63 -10.21
N SER A 36 -5.41 -6.16 -11.01
CA SER A 36 -5.21 -5.75 -12.41
C SER A 36 -6.26 -6.28 -13.40
N GLU A 37 -7.29 -6.99 -12.97
CA GLU A 37 -8.32 -7.56 -13.86
C GLU A 37 -9.31 -6.53 -14.42
N ILE A 38 -9.24 -5.27 -14.00
CA ILE A 38 -10.22 -4.20 -14.36
C ILE A 38 -9.63 -3.15 -15.32
N LEU A 39 -8.45 -3.40 -15.86
CA LEU A 39 -7.75 -2.40 -16.67
C LEU A 39 -8.28 -2.32 -18.10
N GLY A 40 -8.36 -1.11 -18.65
CA GLY A 40 -8.69 -0.87 -20.04
C GLY A 40 -7.55 -1.29 -20.99
N LYS A 41 -7.86 -1.41 -22.30
CA LYS A 41 -6.88 -1.82 -23.33
C LYS A 41 -5.65 -0.89 -23.40
N GLU A 42 -5.83 0.38 -23.14
CA GLU A 42 -4.76 1.38 -23.20
C GLU A 42 -3.81 1.22 -22.00
N GLU A 43 -4.36 1.00 -20.82
CA GLU A 43 -3.58 0.74 -19.60
C GLU A 43 -2.82 -0.58 -19.70
N GLU A 44 -3.43 -1.61 -20.27
CA GLU A 44 -2.78 -2.89 -20.52
C GLU A 44 -1.56 -2.73 -21.44
N LYS A 45 -1.64 -1.91 -22.48
CA LYS A 45 -0.53 -1.60 -23.36
C LYS A 45 0.62 -0.91 -22.61
N ILE A 46 0.31 0.06 -21.74
CA ILE A 46 1.31 0.76 -20.93
C ILE A 46 2.02 -0.24 -20.01
N ILE A 47 1.29 -1.18 -19.39
CA ILE A 47 1.87 -2.22 -18.54
C ILE A 47 2.81 -3.13 -19.33
N GLN A 48 2.41 -3.57 -20.52
CA GLN A 48 3.24 -4.42 -21.38
C GLN A 48 4.53 -3.71 -21.78
N GLU A 49 4.46 -2.45 -22.19
CA GLU A 49 5.63 -1.64 -22.53
C GLU A 49 6.57 -1.51 -21.32
N PHE A 50 6.03 -1.22 -20.15
CA PHE A 50 6.83 -1.14 -18.92
C PHE A 50 7.51 -2.47 -18.59
N CYS A 51 6.82 -3.59 -18.67
CA CYS A 51 7.39 -4.91 -18.42
C CYS A 51 8.53 -5.24 -19.37
N LEU A 52 8.40 -4.89 -20.65
CA LEU A 52 9.44 -5.06 -21.65
C LEU A 52 10.67 -4.18 -21.37
N GLU A 53 10.47 -2.88 -21.10
CA GLU A 53 11.56 -1.93 -20.81
C GLU A 53 12.29 -2.28 -19.50
N ALA A 54 11.55 -2.65 -18.46
CA ALA A 54 12.09 -3.00 -17.15
C ALA A 54 12.67 -4.41 -17.07
N LYS A 55 12.51 -5.22 -18.12
CA LYS A 55 12.88 -6.65 -18.14
C LYS A 55 12.29 -7.39 -16.92
N THR A 56 11.05 -7.15 -16.62
CA THR A 56 10.33 -7.75 -15.49
C THR A 56 9.05 -8.43 -15.98
N GLU A 57 8.63 -9.45 -15.28
CA GLU A 57 7.31 -10.01 -15.50
C GLU A 57 6.25 -9.07 -14.90
N ARG A 58 5.00 -9.22 -15.35
CA ARG A 58 3.87 -8.58 -14.71
C ARG A 58 3.90 -8.90 -13.23
N SER A 59 3.84 -7.89 -12.38
CA SER A 59 4.12 -8.04 -10.95
C SER A 59 3.23 -9.10 -10.30
N ASN A 60 3.86 -10.07 -9.65
CA ASN A 60 3.18 -11.01 -8.77
C ASN A 60 2.87 -10.31 -7.43
N TYR A 61 1.98 -9.34 -7.48
CA TYR A 61 1.41 -8.72 -6.30
C TYR A 61 0.21 -9.52 -5.86
N VAL A 62 0.21 -9.90 -4.61
CA VAL A 62 -0.90 -10.62 -4.00
C VAL A 62 -1.33 -9.88 -2.76
N GLN A 63 -2.63 -9.64 -2.64
CA GLN A 63 -3.25 -9.05 -1.48
C GLN A 63 -4.26 -10.03 -0.90
N HIS A 64 -4.08 -10.40 0.36
CA HIS A 64 -4.98 -11.29 1.09
C HIS A 64 -5.55 -10.59 2.31
N GLU A 65 -6.85 -10.64 2.43
CA GLU A 65 -7.54 -10.19 3.65
C GLU A 65 -7.09 -11.07 4.83
N LEU A 66 -6.87 -10.45 5.99
CA LEU A 66 -6.50 -11.20 7.19
C LEU A 66 -7.69 -12.01 7.70
N PRO A 67 -7.44 -13.22 8.22
CA PRO A 67 -8.43 -13.97 8.98
C PRO A 67 -8.92 -13.17 10.20
N ASP A 68 -10.16 -13.46 10.60
CA ASP A 68 -10.83 -12.73 11.69
C ASP A 68 -10.04 -12.74 13.01
N ASP A 69 -9.39 -13.87 13.34
CA ASP A 69 -8.59 -13.99 14.57
C ASP A 69 -7.35 -13.08 14.57
N LEU A 70 -6.64 -13.00 13.44
CA LEU A 70 -5.49 -12.09 13.28
C LEU A 70 -5.94 -10.64 13.23
N THR A 71 -7.05 -10.36 12.55
CA THR A 71 -7.67 -9.04 12.49
C THR A 71 -8.06 -8.56 13.88
N TYR A 72 -8.75 -9.39 14.66
CA TYR A 72 -9.17 -9.07 16.03
C TYR A 72 -7.98 -8.77 16.96
N ARG A 73 -6.94 -9.62 16.90
CA ARG A 73 -5.72 -9.43 17.70
C ARG A 73 -4.99 -8.15 17.34
N LEU A 74 -4.88 -7.85 16.04
CA LEU A 74 -4.27 -6.62 15.57
C LEU A 74 -5.06 -5.40 16.00
N GLN A 75 -6.37 -5.43 15.88
CA GLN A 75 -7.25 -4.35 16.33
C GLN A 75 -7.11 -4.11 17.84
N ASN A 76 -7.04 -5.17 18.65
CA ASN A 76 -6.85 -5.03 20.09
C ASN A 76 -5.49 -4.42 20.46
N GLU A 77 -4.40 -4.78 19.75
CA GLU A 77 -3.09 -4.18 19.99
C GLU A 77 -3.02 -2.71 19.58
N MET A 78 -3.86 -2.31 18.61
CA MET A 78 -3.83 -0.98 18.01
C MET A 78 -4.98 -0.09 18.47
N SER A 79 -5.99 -0.63 19.20
CA SER A 79 -7.25 0.04 19.51
C SER A 79 -7.07 1.39 20.21
N ASP A 80 -6.10 1.50 21.10
CA ASP A 80 -5.88 2.73 21.86
C ASP A 80 -5.22 3.84 21.05
N ASN A 81 -4.63 3.50 19.90
CA ASN A 81 -3.80 4.41 19.14
C ASN A 81 -4.34 4.76 17.75
N LEU A 82 -5.19 3.93 17.18
CA LEU A 82 -5.44 4.06 15.75
C LEU A 82 -6.82 4.54 15.35
N PHE A 83 -7.95 4.12 15.99
CA PHE A 83 -9.20 4.35 15.27
C PHE A 83 -10.48 4.49 16.09
N PRO A 84 -11.28 5.52 15.80
CA PRO A 84 -12.72 5.51 16.02
C PRO A 84 -13.49 4.79 14.90
N PHE A 85 -12.82 4.19 13.89
CA PHE A 85 -13.49 3.67 12.69
C PHE A 85 -13.87 2.20 12.82
N SER A 86 -15.16 1.92 12.71
CA SER A 86 -15.74 0.59 12.96
C SER A 86 -15.55 -0.45 11.85
N LYS A 87 -14.94 -0.10 10.72
CA LYS A 87 -14.83 -1.00 9.56
C LYS A 87 -13.45 -0.90 8.90
N ILE A 88 -12.43 -1.32 9.61
CA ILE A 88 -11.08 -1.42 9.05
C ILE A 88 -10.89 -2.82 8.48
N ARG A 89 -10.46 -2.89 7.22
CA ARG A 89 -10.01 -4.13 6.59
C ARG A 89 -8.49 -4.19 6.58
N TRP A 90 -7.98 -5.28 7.08
CA TRP A 90 -6.55 -5.54 7.13
C TRP A 90 -6.15 -6.58 6.09
N PHE A 91 -5.06 -6.31 5.39
CA PHE A 91 -4.54 -7.18 4.35
C PHE A 91 -3.05 -7.43 4.53
N LEU A 92 -2.60 -8.59 4.07
CA LEU A 92 -1.20 -8.83 3.77
C LEU A 92 -0.94 -8.60 2.29
N GLN A 93 0.00 -7.72 2.01
CA GLN A 93 0.56 -7.51 0.68
C GLN A 93 1.84 -8.31 0.54
N ILE A 94 1.91 -9.17 -0.47
CA ILE A 94 3.09 -9.97 -0.77
C ILE A 94 3.53 -9.63 -2.19
N ILE A 95 4.76 -9.14 -2.33
CA ILE A 95 5.38 -8.81 -3.61
C ILE A 95 6.60 -9.71 -3.76
N SER A 96 6.65 -10.52 -4.80
CA SER A 96 7.79 -11.40 -5.07
C SER A 96 9.04 -10.60 -5.45
N GLY A 97 10.21 -11.12 -5.12
CA GLY A 97 11.48 -10.53 -5.52
C GLY A 97 11.66 -10.48 -7.04
N GLY A 98 12.45 -9.52 -7.53
CA GLY A 98 12.66 -9.29 -8.96
C GLY A 98 11.60 -8.41 -9.63
N ASN A 99 10.51 -8.10 -8.96
CA ASN A 99 9.42 -7.31 -9.50
C ASN A 99 9.63 -5.79 -9.34
N ARG A 100 8.91 -5.06 -10.18
CA ARG A 100 8.79 -3.60 -10.12
C ARG A 100 7.33 -3.24 -10.33
N PHE A 101 6.88 -2.18 -9.67
CA PHE A 101 5.59 -1.59 -9.93
C PHE A 101 5.76 -0.31 -10.70
N MET A 102 5.10 -0.24 -11.84
CA MET A 102 5.04 0.97 -12.63
C MET A 102 4.31 2.09 -11.88
N PRO A 103 4.48 3.33 -12.31
CA PRO A 103 3.70 4.43 -11.77
C PRO A 103 2.21 4.19 -11.95
N HIS A 104 1.48 4.15 -10.84
CA HIS A 104 0.03 3.92 -10.80
C HIS A 104 -0.60 4.67 -9.64
N ARG A 105 -1.92 4.67 -9.62
CA ARG A 105 -2.75 5.21 -8.56
C ARG A 105 -3.71 4.12 -8.10
N ASP A 106 -3.83 3.92 -6.80
CA ASP A 106 -4.77 2.95 -6.24
C ASP A 106 -6.18 3.54 -6.16
N THR A 107 -6.97 3.41 -7.20
CA THR A 107 -8.31 3.99 -7.24
C THR A 107 -9.37 3.00 -7.70
N GLY A 108 -9.30 1.78 -7.34
CA GLY A 108 -10.32 0.79 -7.73
C GLY A 108 -11.63 0.84 -6.94
N ALA A 109 -11.70 1.59 -5.83
CA ALA A 109 -12.92 1.71 -5.04
C ALA A 109 -13.10 3.15 -4.56
N PRO A 110 -14.34 3.67 -4.57
CA PRO A 110 -14.64 4.93 -3.91
C PRO A 110 -14.20 4.84 -2.44
N GLY A 111 -13.28 5.72 -2.03
CA GLY A 111 -12.82 5.80 -0.65
C GLY A 111 -11.40 5.32 -0.35
N ARG A 112 -10.70 4.66 -1.25
CA ARG A 112 -9.27 4.35 -1.08
C ARG A 112 -8.41 5.57 -1.33
N LYS A 113 -8.26 6.42 -0.33
CA LYS A 113 -7.37 7.59 -0.45
C LYS A 113 -6.13 7.48 0.42
N ILE A 114 -6.18 6.71 1.50
CA ILE A 114 -5.08 6.57 2.46
C ILE A 114 -4.98 5.11 2.91
N SER A 115 -3.76 4.59 2.95
CA SER A 115 -3.46 3.30 3.57
C SER A 115 -2.45 3.47 4.69
N LEU A 116 -2.58 2.65 5.71
CA LEU A 116 -1.49 2.38 6.64
C LEU A 116 -0.70 1.18 6.15
N LEU A 117 0.61 1.27 6.31
CA LEU A 117 1.55 0.22 5.92
C LEU A 117 2.49 -0.08 7.07
N TYR A 118 2.74 -1.37 7.28
CA TYR A 118 3.71 -1.86 8.25
C TYR A 118 4.55 -2.96 7.61
N ASN A 119 5.81 -2.69 7.39
CA ASN A 119 6.71 -3.63 6.72
C ASN A 119 7.13 -4.73 7.68
N LEU A 120 6.79 -6.00 7.38
CA LEU A 120 7.03 -7.15 8.27
C LEU A 120 8.41 -7.78 8.11
N ILE A 121 9.06 -7.55 6.97
CA ILE A 121 10.40 -8.09 6.71
C ILE A 121 11.29 -7.03 6.07
N GLU A 122 12.59 -7.16 6.28
CA GLU A 122 13.57 -6.33 5.61
C GLU A 122 13.54 -6.59 4.11
N ASP A 123 13.31 -5.55 3.33
CA ASP A 123 13.36 -5.56 1.88
C ASP A 123 14.33 -4.50 1.34
N THR A 124 14.55 -4.54 0.03
CA THR A 124 15.38 -3.55 -0.68
C THR A 124 14.55 -2.55 -1.47
N ALA A 125 13.23 -2.65 -1.37
CA ALA A 125 12.30 -1.88 -2.17
C ALA A 125 12.41 -0.37 -1.89
N THR A 126 12.26 0.40 -2.95
CA THR A 126 12.07 1.84 -2.89
C THR A 126 10.70 2.18 -3.44
N THR A 127 9.88 2.84 -2.63
CA THR A 127 8.61 3.41 -3.09
C THR A 127 8.87 4.80 -3.63
N HIS A 128 8.46 5.04 -4.87
CA HIS A 128 8.61 6.30 -5.57
C HIS A 128 7.27 6.99 -5.66
N PHE A 129 7.24 8.29 -5.46
CA PHE A 129 6.09 9.14 -5.72
C PHE A 129 6.36 10.06 -6.90
N TYR A 130 5.34 10.30 -7.70
CA TYR A 130 5.45 11.03 -8.94
C TYR A 130 4.38 12.10 -9.06
N LYS A 131 4.64 13.06 -9.93
CA LYS A 131 3.64 13.95 -10.53
C LYS A 131 3.59 13.71 -12.03
N SER A 132 2.48 14.01 -12.67
CA SER A 132 2.33 13.97 -14.11
C SER A 132 1.62 15.20 -14.61
N ASN A 133 2.03 15.72 -15.79
CA ASN A 133 1.30 16.76 -16.50
C ASN A 133 0.05 16.22 -17.22
N TYR A 134 -0.07 14.90 -17.32
CA TYR A 134 -1.19 14.17 -17.93
C TYR A 134 -2.10 13.56 -16.87
N ASP A 135 -2.07 14.10 -15.65
CA ASP A 135 -2.85 13.60 -14.53
C ASP A 135 -4.33 13.89 -14.73
N SER A 136 -5.14 12.83 -14.61
CA SER A 136 -6.61 12.86 -14.65
C SER A 136 -7.15 11.98 -13.52
N PRO A 137 -8.25 12.36 -12.87
CA PRO A 137 -8.86 11.55 -11.80
C PRO A 137 -9.19 10.11 -12.21
N ASP A 138 -9.50 9.91 -13.51
CA ASP A 138 -9.90 8.61 -14.04
C ASP A 138 -8.74 7.76 -14.57
N ARG A 139 -7.51 8.28 -14.46
CA ARG A 139 -6.32 7.60 -14.95
C ARG A 139 -5.59 6.90 -13.81
N PHE A 140 -5.38 5.59 -13.97
CA PHE A 140 -4.79 4.74 -12.94
C PHE A 140 -3.34 4.35 -13.20
N VAL A 141 -2.94 4.24 -14.46
CA VAL A 141 -1.61 3.78 -14.88
C VAL A 141 -0.92 4.84 -15.71
N PHE A 142 0.39 5.03 -15.46
CA PHE A 142 1.18 6.06 -16.11
C PHE A 142 2.47 5.47 -16.69
N SER A 143 2.83 5.89 -17.90
CA SER A 143 4.14 5.57 -18.47
C SER A 143 5.26 6.29 -17.70
N MET A 144 6.44 5.68 -17.61
CA MET A 144 7.63 6.33 -17.05
C MET A 144 8.01 7.64 -17.76
N LYS A 145 7.62 7.81 -19.01
CA LYS A 145 7.88 9.04 -19.81
C LYS A 145 6.95 10.19 -19.42
N GLU A 146 5.83 9.90 -18.76
CA GLU A 146 4.79 10.87 -18.42
C GLU A 146 4.90 11.37 -16.97
N VAL A 147 5.80 10.78 -16.18
CA VAL A 147 5.90 11.06 -14.75
C VAL A 147 7.25 11.66 -14.38
N ILE A 148 7.22 12.52 -13.39
CA ILE A 148 8.39 13.17 -12.80
C ILE A 148 8.48 12.72 -11.34
N PRO A 149 9.58 12.10 -10.88
CA PRO A 149 9.74 11.71 -9.50
C PRO A 149 9.77 12.95 -8.59
N ILE A 150 9.09 12.84 -7.44
CA ILE A 150 9.01 13.92 -6.43
C ILE A 150 9.47 13.47 -5.05
N GLN A 151 9.41 12.17 -4.75
CA GLN A 151 9.82 11.63 -3.46
C GLN A 151 10.17 10.15 -3.59
N ASP A 152 11.25 9.74 -2.91
CA ASP A 152 11.67 8.34 -2.78
C ASP A 152 11.70 7.95 -1.30
N ILE A 153 11.11 6.80 -0.97
CA ILE A 153 11.06 6.29 0.39
C ILE A 153 11.52 4.84 0.44
N LYS A 154 12.46 4.57 1.32
CA LYS A 154 12.80 3.22 1.78
C LYS A 154 12.12 2.99 3.12
N MET A 155 11.11 2.13 3.14
CA MET A 155 10.37 1.83 4.35
C MET A 155 11.21 0.96 5.28
N LYS A 156 11.34 1.39 6.55
CA LYS A 156 12.01 0.61 7.59
C LYS A 156 11.13 -0.55 8.03
N THR A 157 11.76 -1.67 8.36
CA THR A 157 11.07 -2.83 8.94
C THR A 157 10.48 -2.49 10.31
N PHE A 158 9.34 -3.07 10.62
CA PHE A 158 8.62 -2.89 11.87
C PHE A 158 8.30 -1.42 12.20
N THR A 159 7.94 -0.68 11.18
CA THR A 159 7.64 0.75 11.26
C THR A 159 6.37 1.06 10.48
N TRP A 160 5.53 1.87 11.08
CA TRP A 160 4.29 2.32 10.45
C TRP A 160 4.51 3.48 9.50
N TYR A 161 3.81 3.42 8.39
CA TYR A 161 3.74 4.50 7.40
C TYR A 161 2.29 4.78 7.06
N VAL A 162 1.99 6.04 6.80
CA VAL A 162 0.76 6.44 6.12
C VAL A 162 1.09 6.79 4.69
N MET A 163 0.31 6.27 3.76
CA MET A 163 0.49 6.51 2.32
C MET A 163 -0.81 7.05 1.72
N ASN A 164 -0.69 8.11 0.94
CA ASN A 164 -1.79 8.61 0.12
C ASN A 164 -1.84 7.84 -1.21
N ASN A 165 -2.75 6.91 -1.31
CA ASN A 165 -2.92 6.07 -2.51
C ASN A 165 -3.48 6.83 -3.72
N TYR A 166 -3.95 8.04 -3.51
CA TYR A 166 -4.35 8.94 -4.59
C TYR A 166 -3.16 9.58 -5.30
N CYS A 167 -1.99 9.60 -4.67
CA CYS A 167 -0.76 10.04 -5.31
C CYS A 167 -0.26 8.97 -6.29
N ILE A 168 0.26 9.40 -7.43
CA ILE A 168 0.91 8.49 -8.38
C ILE A 168 2.16 7.92 -7.69
N HIS A 169 2.24 6.59 -7.60
CA HIS A 169 3.36 5.92 -6.95
C HIS A 169 3.76 4.65 -7.69
N GLY A 170 4.96 4.18 -7.39
CA GLY A 170 5.51 2.93 -7.92
C GLY A 170 6.56 2.35 -6.99
N VAL A 171 6.99 1.13 -7.25
CA VAL A 171 8.00 0.45 -6.42
C VAL A 171 9.09 -0.15 -7.29
N SER A 172 10.34 0.02 -6.89
CA SER A 172 11.50 -0.57 -7.58
C SER A 172 12.46 -1.24 -6.59
N LYS A 173 13.48 -1.89 -7.15
CA LYS A 173 14.58 -2.52 -6.39
C LYS A 173 14.11 -3.62 -5.43
N ILE A 174 13.04 -4.33 -5.74
CA ILE A 174 12.56 -5.46 -4.95
C ILE A 174 13.44 -6.67 -5.28
N THR A 175 14.55 -6.85 -4.57
CA THR A 175 15.45 -8.00 -4.76
C THR A 175 15.07 -9.19 -3.90
N LYS A 176 14.37 -8.94 -2.77
CA LYS A 176 13.79 -9.94 -1.88
C LYS A 176 12.27 -9.76 -1.85
N PRO A 177 11.49 -10.78 -1.52
CA PRO A 177 10.05 -10.61 -1.32
C PRO A 177 9.77 -9.49 -0.31
N ARG A 178 8.78 -8.65 -0.59
CA ARG A 178 8.25 -7.67 0.35
C ARG A 178 6.97 -8.23 0.95
N ILE A 179 6.88 -8.23 2.27
CA ILE A 179 5.67 -8.61 3.00
C ILE A 179 5.29 -7.43 3.89
N ALA A 180 4.16 -6.82 3.61
CA ALA A 180 3.66 -5.69 4.37
C ALA A 180 2.23 -5.95 4.84
N LEU A 181 1.94 -5.56 6.06
CA LEU A 181 0.59 -5.40 6.55
C LEU A 181 0.07 -4.06 6.03
N THR A 182 -1.13 -4.05 5.49
CA THR A 182 -1.79 -2.83 5.05
C THR A 182 -3.21 -2.76 5.58
N CYS A 183 -3.63 -1.56 5.89
CA CYS A 183 -5.00 -1.26 6.24
C CYS A 183 -5.54 -0.28 5.21
N ASP A 184 -6.56 -0.71 4.49
CA ASP A 184 -7.33 0.18 3.64
C ASP A 184 -8.34 0.90 4.52
N MET A 185 -8.11 2.17 4.73
CA MET A 185 -9.09 3.02 5.37
C MET A 185 -10.15 3.37 4.33
N ASN A 186 -11.14 2.50 4.21
CA ASN A 186 -12.34 2.77 3.45
C ASN A 186 -13.12 3.86 4.20
N PHE A 187 -12.84 5.11 3.85
CA PHE A 187 -13.79 6.15 4.16
C PHE A 187 -15.06 5.82 3.37
N HIS A 188 -16.12 5.48 4.09
CA HIS A 188 -17.41 5.33 3.48
C HIS A 188 -17.72 6.63 2.72
N PRO A 189 -18.26 6.62 1.51
CA PRO A 189 -18.61 7.86 0.79
C PRO A 189 -19.59 8.75 1.55
N GLU A 190 -20.26 8.22 2.58
CA GLU A 190 -21.12 8.95 3.52
C GLU A 190 -20.37 9.48 4.75
N LEU A 191 -19.06 9.17 4.92
CA LEU A 191 -18.26 9.84 5.94
C LEU A 191 -18.08 11.28 5.51
N GLU A 192 -18.59 12.19 6.31
CA GLU A 192 -18.48 13.62 6.06
C GLU A 192 -17.00 14.03 5.98
N ILE A 193 -16.74 15.03 5.16
CA ILE A 193 -15.42 15.69 5.01
C ILE A 193 -14.73 15.98 6.36
N PHE A 194 -15.51 16.17 7.43
CA PHE A 194 -15.05 16.43 8.79
C PHE A 194 -14.30 15.25 9.42
N GLU A 195 -14.75 14.00 9.25
CA GLU A 195 -14.06 12.82 9.79
C GLU A 195 -12.72 12.59 9.09
N TYR A 196 -12.63 12.90 7.81
CA TYR A 196 -11.38 12.90 7.06
C TYR A 196 -10.41 13.97 7.56
N LEU A 197 -10.88 15.17 7.89
CA LEU A 197 -10.05 16.25 8.42
C LEU A 197 -9.57 15.96 9.85
N ASP A 198 -10.41 15.34 10.69
CA ASP A 198 -10.02 14.96 12.05
C ASP A 198 -9.04 13.80 12.05
N PHE A 199 -9.21 12.84 11.16
CA PHE A 199 -8.21 11.83 10.86
C PHE A 199 -6.88 12.47 10.46
N TYR A 200 -6.87 13.38 9.51
CA TYR A 200 -5.67 14.09 9.05
C TYR A 200 -4.98 14.87 10.18
N LYS A 201 -5.72 15.53 11.04
CA LYS A 201 -5.19 16.25 12.21
C LYS A 201 -4.51 15.28 13.18
N LYS A 202 -5.20 14.19 13.55
CA LYS A 202 -4.67 13.16 14.47
C LYS A 202 -3.38 12.53 13.94
N TYR A 203 -3.31 12.20 12.65
CA TYR A 203 -2.09 11.61 12.07
C TYR A 203 -0.97 12.61 11.90
N ARG A 204 -1.28 13.88 11.69
CA ARG A 204 -0.25 14.94 11.62
C ARG A 204 0.54 15.06 12.91
N GLU A 205 -0.09 14.84 14.05
CA GLU A 205 0.57 14.83 15.36
C GLU A 205 1.46 13.60 15.57
N LEU A 206 1.23 12.51 14.81
CA LEU A 206 2.01 11.28 14.88
C LEU A 206 3.13 11.20 13.82
N LEU A 207 3.27 12.20 12.96
CA LEU A 207 4.32 12.22 11.95
C LEU A 207 5.69 12.34 12.61
N VAL A 208 6.64 11.56 12.11
CA VAL A 208 8.05 11.72 12.45
C VAL A 208 8.63 12.78 11.53
N GLU A 209 9.18 13.85 12.12
CA GLU A 209 9.90 14.89 11.40
C GLU A 209 11.21 14.38 10.77
#